data_b8c9a13b7bb47896007c9103ffb186bc
#
_entry.id   b8c9a13b7bb47896007c9103ffb186bc
#
_cell.length_a   1.000
_cell.length_b   1.000
_cell.length_c   1.000
_cell.angle_alpha   90.00
_cell.angle_beta   90.00
_cell.angle_gamma   90.00
#
_symmetry.space_group_name_H-M   'P 1'
#
loop_
_entity.id
_entity.type
_entity.pdbx_description
1 polymer ?
#
loop_
_entity_poly.entity_id
_entity_poly.type
_entity_poly.pdbx_seq_one_letter_code
_entity_poly.pdbx_strand_id
1 'polypeptide(L)' 'MPYIKPLVDPPFAAVGRLLRGYEVTPVALAEKTGWSYGKASARLSSPQTLTLAELDLIFRRFHVDKDEAITAIQKGIKT' A
#
# COMPACT_ATOMS: atom_id res chain seq x y z
N MET A 1 -20.19 -12.96 -26.81
CA MET A 1 -18.78 -12.75 -26.64
C MET A 1 -18.44 -12.65 -25.15
N PRO A 2 -17.52 -13.41 -24.74
CA PRO A 2 -17.13 -13.25 -23.38
C PRO A 2 -16.56 -11.84 -23.17
N TYR A 3 -17.08 -11.20 -22.18
CA TYR A 3 -16.54 -9.93 -21.80
C TYR A 3 -15.13 -10.13 -21.28
N ILE A 4 -14.18 -9.52 -21.94
CA ILE A 4 -12.82 -9.57 -21.47
C ILE A 4 -12.66 -8.41 -20.53
N LYS A 5 -12.67 -8.71 -19.26
CA LYS A 5 -12.47 -7.70 -18.25
C LYS A 5 -11.08 -7.11 -18.44
N PRO A 6 -10.97 -5.81 -18.64
CA PRO A 6 -9.64 -5.20 -18.69
C PRO A 6 -8.88 -5.56 -17.43
N LEU A 7 -7.62 -5.88 -17.59
CA LEU A 7 -6.76 -6.13 -16.45
C LEU A 7 -6.51 -4.80 -15.76
N VAL A 8 -7.50 -4.37 -15.00
CA VAL A 8 -7.37 -3.16 -14.20
C VAL A 8 -7.03 -3.60 -12.79
N ASP A 9 -5.88 -3.19 -12.32
CA ASP A 9 -5.51 -3.45 -10.95
C ASP A 9 -6.54 -2.82 -10.01
N PRO A 10 -6.83 -3.47 -8.88
CA PRO A 10 -7.63 -2.83 -7.85
C PRO A 10 -6.99 -1.50 -7.43
N PRO A 11 -7.79 -0.57 -6.89
CA PRO A 11 -7.24 0.68 -6.39
C PRO A 11 -6.08 0.43 -5.43
N PHE A 12 -4.99 1.16 -5.64
CA PHE A 12 -3.80 1.05 -4.81
C PHE A 12 -3.09 -0.30 -4.86
N ALA A 13 -3.36 -1.13 -5.88
CA ALA A 13 -2.62 -2.39 -6.05
C ALA A 13 -1.12 -2.13 -6.21
N ALA A 14 -0.75 -1.06 -6.88
CA ALA A 14 0.66 -0.70 -7.04
C ALA A 14 1.30 -0.36 -5.69
N VAL A 15 0.56 0.32 -4.81
CA VAL A 15 1.04 0.61 -3.45
C VAL A 15 1.23 -0.70 -2.69
N GLY A 16 0.28 -1.63 -2.79
CA GLY A 16 0.41 -2.93 -2.14
C GLY A 16 1.63 -3.71 -2.61
N ARG A 17 1.89 -3.70 -3.92
CA ARG A 17 3.08 -4.37 -4.46
C ARG A 17 4.37 -3.71 -3.99
N LEU A 18 4.39 -2.38 -3.93
CA LEU A 18 5.55 -1.64 -3.45
C LEU A 18 5.84 -2.00 -1.99
N LEU A 19 4.81 -2.01 -1.16
CA LEU A 19 4.97 -2.35 0.25
C LEU A 19 5.48 -3.78 0.42
N ARG A 20 4.98 -4.72 -0.35
CA ARG A 20 5.48 -6.10 -0.31
C ARG A 20 6.94 -6.18 -0.73
N GLY A 21 7.35 -5.37 -1.71
CA GLY A 21 8.73 -5.31 -2.15
C GLY A 21 9.69 -4.82 -1.06
N TYR A 22 9.19 -4.00 -0.14
CA TYR A 22 9.96 -3.54 1.02
C TYR A 22 9.73 -4.40 2.25
N GLU A 23 9.11 -5.56 2.07
CA GLU A 23 8.85 -6.52 3.15
C GLU A 23 8.00 -5.95 4.28
N VAL A 24 7.03 -5.11 3.92
CA VAL A 24 6.09 -4.57 4.89
C VAL A 24 5.04 -5.62 5.20
N THR A 25 5.29 -6.40 6.24
CA THR A 25 4.35 -7.40 6.73
C THR A 25 3.50 -6.81 7.86
N PRO A 26 2.35 -7.42 8.18
CA PRO A 26 1.55 -6.92 9.31
C PRO A 26 2.33 -6.87 10.62
N VAL A 27 3.17 -7.86 10.88
CA VAL A 27 3.97 -7.89 12.10
C VAL A 27 4.98 -6.74 12.10
N ALA A 28 5.73 -6.58 11.01
CA ALA A 28 6.72 -5.52 10.91
C ALA A 28 6.07 -4.14 10.97
N LEU A 29 4.92 -3.99 10.31
CA LEU A 29 4.20 -2.73 10.31
C LEU A 29 3.71 -2.36 11.71
N ALA A 30 3.14 -3.33 12.41
CA ALA A 30 2.69 -3.10 13.78
C ALA A 30 3.84 -2.69 14.69
N GLU A 31 4.99 -3.37 14.56
CA GLU A 31 6.15 -3.05 15.37
C GLU A 31 6.69 -1.65 15.10
N LYS A 32 6.77 -1.26 13.84
CA LYS A 32 7.40 0.01 13.46
C LYS A 32 6.48 1.22 13.64
N THR A 33 5.18 1.02 13.62
CA THR A 33 4.23 2.13 13.73
C THR A 33 3.55 2.19 15.09
N GLY A 34 3.59 1.13 15.86
CA GLY A 34 2.83 1.04 17.10
C GLY A 34 1.35 0.67 16.89
N TRP A 35 0.95 0.35 15.68
CA TRP A 35 -0.42 -0.09 15.40
C TRP A 35 -0.65 -1.49 15.95
N SER A 36 -1.92 -1.83 16.20
CA SER A 36 -2.27 -3.20 16.49
C SER A 36 -2.05 -4.08 15.27
N TYR A 37 -1.83 -5.37 15.50
CA TYR A 37 -1.70 -6.32 14.39
C TYR A 37 -2.95 -6.30 13.50
N GLY A 38 -4.13 -6.25 14.12
CA GLY A 38 -5.38 -6.21 13.38
C GLY A 38 -5.47 -5.02 12.43
N LYS A 39 -5.09 -3.83 12.92
CA LYS A 39 -5.07 -2.64 12.06
C LYS A 39 -4.06 -2.78 10.94
N ALA A 40 -2.85 -3.21 11.26
CA ALA A 40 -1.79 -3.37 10.27
C ALA A 40 -2.21 -4.36 9.18
N SER A 41 -2.76 -5.51 9.57
CA SER A 41 -3.22 -6.52 8.64
C SER A 41 -4.35 -6.01 7.76
N ALA A 42 -5.34 -5.32 8.34
CA ALA A 42 -6.46 -4.78 7.59
C ALA A 42 -6.01 -3.74 6.57
N ARG A 43 -5.11 -2.84 6.96
CA ARG A 43 -4.62 -1.81 6.05
C ARG A 43 -3.79 -2.38 4.90
N LEU A 44 -2.98 -3.39 5.17
CA LEU A 44 -2.18 -4.03 4.12
C LEU A 44 -3.04 -4.85 3.18
N SER A 45 -4.11 -5.47 3.67
CA SER A 45 -5.05 -6.20 2.82
C SER A 45 -5.85 -5.28 1.92
N SER A 46 -6.12 -4.07 2.38
CA SER A 46 -6.90 -3.08 1.64
C SER A 46 -6.16 -1.74 1.63
N PRO A 47 -5.11 -1.62 0.82
CA PRO A 47 -4.28 -0.40 0.80
C PRO A 47 -5.05 0.88 0.49
N GLN A 48 -6.18 0.75 -0.21
CA GLN A 48 -7.01 1.91 -0.53
C GLN A 48 -7.63 2.55 0.71
N THR A 49 -7.61 1.88 1.85
CA THR A 49 -8.13 2.43 3.10
C THR A 49 -7.10 3.24 3.86
N LEU A 50 -5.84 3.22 3.41
CA LEU A 50 -4.79 4.00 4.05
C LEU A 50 -4.98 5.50 3.77
N THR A 51 -4.84 6.30 4.81
CA THR A 51 -4.82 7.75 4.63
C THR A 51 -3.45 8.18 4.15
N LEU A 52 -3.36 9.42 3.63
CA LEU A 52 -2.08 9.96 3.23
C LEU A 52 -1.10 10.02 4.39
N ALA A 53 -1.60 10.37 5.58
CA ALA A 53 -0.76 10.41 6.77
C ALA A 53 -0.22 9.04 7.13
N GLU A 54 -1.07 8.01 7.00
CA GLU A 54 -0.64 6.63 7.26
C GLU A 54 0.38 6.15 6.25
N LEU A 55 0.16 6.47 4.98
CA LEU A 55 1.12 6.13 3.93
C LEU A 55 2.48 6.80 4.18
N ASP A 56 2.45 8.08 4.53
CA ASP A 56 3.68 8.81 4.83
C ASP A 56 4.42 8.16 6.00
N LEU A 57 3.70 7.77 7.04
CA LEU A 57 4.29 7.11 8.20
C LEU A 57 4.96 5.80 7.79
N ILE A 58 4.28 4.97 6.99
CA ILE A 58 4.83 3.70 6.54
C ILE A 58 6.08 3.93 5.69
N PHE A 59 6.01 4.87 4.75
CA PHE A 59 7.15 5.14 3.88
C PHE A 59 8.37 5.61 4.66
N ARG A 60 8.16 6.43 5.68
CA ARG A 60 9.27 6.89 6.52
C ARG A 60 9.85 5.77 7.37
N ARG A 61 9.00 4.95 7.95
CA ARG A 61 9.45 3.87 8.85
C ARG A 61 10.16 2.76 8.11
N PHE A 62 9.80 2.53 6.85
CA PHE A 62 10.42 1.46 6.05
C PHE A 62 11.42 1.99 5.04
N HIS A 63 11.72 3.29 5.07
CA HIS A 63 12.69 3.92 4.18
C HIS A 63 12.40 3.65 2.70
N VAL A 64 11.13 3.76 2.34
CA VAL A 64 10.71 3.57 0.95
C VAL A 64 11.18 4.73 0.10
N ASP A 65 11.71 4.43 -1.10
CA ASP A 65 12.13 5.47 -2.02
C ASP A 65 10.95 6.38 -2.35
N LYS A 66 11.18 7.69 -2.20
CA LYS A 66 10.15 8.70 -2.40
C LYS A 66 9.57 8.66 -3.80
N ASP A 67 10.41 8.52 -4.82
CA ASP A 67 9.94 8.51 -6.20
C ASP A 67 9.11 7.26 -6.49
N GLU A 68 9.51 6.11 -5.97
CA GLU A 68 8.72 4.88 -6.08
C GLU A 68 7.38 5.03 -5.38
N ALA A 69 7.37 5.63 -4.21
CA ALA A 69 6.16 5.84 -3.44
C ALA A 69 5.17 6.73 -4.19
N ILE A 70 5.65 7.85 -4.72
CA ILE A 70 4.82 8.78 -5.46
C ILE A 70 4.25 8.11 -6.72
N THR A 71 5.09 7.38 -7.46
CA THR A 71 4.66 6.68 -8.66
C THR A 71 3.56 5.66 -8.34
N ALA A 72 3.73 4.90 -7.27
CA ALA A 72 2.74 3.90 -6.87
C ALA A 72 1.42 4.54 -6.48
N ILE A 73 1.46 5.66 -5.76
CA ILE A 73 0.25 6.39 -5.38
C ILE A 73 -0.47 6.91 -6.63
N GLN A 74 0.27 7.48 -7.57
CA GLN A 74 -0.32 8.02 -8.80
C GLN A 74 -0.99 6.94 -9.62
N LYS A 75 -0.43 5.74 -9.65
CA LYS A 75 -1.05 4.61 -10.35
C LYS A 75 -2.37 4.19 -9.73
N GLY A 76 -2.57 4.47 -8.45
CA GLY A 76 -3.82 4.18 -7.77
C GLY A 76 -4.91 5.22 -8.03
N ILE A 77 -4.54 6.36 -8.58
CA ILE A 77 -5.48 7.43 -8.88
C ILE A 77 -5.88 7.31 -10.34
N LYS A 78 -7.15 7.03 -10.57
CA LYS A 78 -7.66 7.01 -11.93
C LYS A 78 -8.05 8.42 -12.35
N THR A 79 -7.45 8.83 -13.41
CA THR A 79 -7.84 10.07 -14.07
C THR A 79 -8.76 9.77 -15.24
#